data_467d8430ddf37646d80148a7ec2ea906
#
_entry.id   467d8430ddf37646d80148a7ec2ea906
#
_cell.length_a   1.000
_cell.length_b   1.000
_cell.length_c   1.000
_cell.angle_alpha   90.00
_cell.angle_beta   90.00
_cell.angle_gamma   90.00
#
_symmetry.space_group_name_H-M   'P 1'
#
loop_
_entity.id
_entity.type
_entity.pdbx_description
1 polymer ?
#
loop_
_entity_poly.entity_id
_entity_poly.type
_entity_poly.pdbx_seq_one_letter_code
_entity_poly.pdbx_strand_id
1 'polypeptide(L)'
;MGILRFSVPDHAQYDSRFWESAYVSGAIEGIPKPSRNVLVDGVLSIDYDSEDTCRFSVPWPTKDYGPIVLTTASLKSTAVPYMLRLELARGTIHRIRSRAFDWEHIRGLRIPAAYQDLIEQALESFVQAVVEEGGGNGSSNYSQSAIDKAIEASRSLARAYTSQILQVRVTQEEKLQTLFGVQLPTVPNWQKFAQDLRPACNAVSIDLGIHRIPAGANRLPEHDPVFEQLEWAKLNDLKVIGGPLVSFQMGKSPTFANSTTNFDQLCRLIFTRVENIVQQCQGRVRLWDASSSLNISEQYELDDQQAFRLASGIIGTIRSVDKSPIIFSINLPAAEYMKKANHSIDPFRFARSLIQVHDREIAGIGLDLNLHYWPHGTLPRDLIEISDLIDHWQFLEKSLLVRLTAPLSVDDDASALFKDSLVSNWRYPGSQVKAHVLDVNQDTDPDLFGTHMDETTSLTTSRSKTLPPNGLELLQMLLCKPSVHGIIWSQTEDSSEHLFPNSGLYAMDTNRRPLVECMHRIRQQYVI
;
A
#
# COMPACT_ATOMS: atom_id res chain seq x y z
N MET A 1 -28.56 4.10 15.05
CA MET A 1 -27.21 4.60 15.40
C MET A 1 -26.62 3.68 16.45
N GLY A 2 -25.44 3.13 16.18
CA GLY A 2 -24.69 2.30 17.12
C GLY A 2 -23.61 3.09 17.81
N ILE A 3 -23.24 2.69 19.03
CA ILE A 3 -22.13 3.27 19.77
C ILE A 3 -21.27 2.12 20.28
N LEU A 4 -20.00 2.07 19.87
CA LEU A 4 -18.99 1.24 20.51
C LEU A 4 -18.24 2.07 21.55
N ARG A 5 -17.99 1.47 22.73
CA ARG A 5 -17.19 2.09 23.79
C ARG A 5 -16.05 1.18 24.19
N PHE A 6 -14.86 1.79 24.33
CA PHE A 6 -13.67 1.07 24.74
C PHE A 6 -12.99 1.77 25.91
N SER A 7 -12.56 1.00 26.90
CA SER A 7 -11.69 1.46 27.96
C SER A 7 -10.24 1.46 27.49
N VAL A 8 -9.57 2.62 27.61
CA VAL A 8 -8.16 2.85 27.24
C VAL A 8 -7.49 3.65 28.36
N PRO A 9 -7.18 3.03 29.50
CA PRO A 9 -6.72 3.76 30.70
C PRO A 9 -5.40 4.51 30.49
N ASP A 10 -4.52 4.03 29.62
CA ASP A 10 -3.21 4.60 29.29
C ASP A 10 -3.21 5.52 28.06
N HIS A 11 -4.38 5.98 27.63
CA HIS A 11 -4.58 6.76 26.38
C HIS A 11 -3.68 8.00 26.26
N ALA A 12 -3.33 8.66 27.37
CA ALA A 12 -2.49 9.86 27.38
C ALA A 12 -1.04 9.60 26.92
N GLN A 13 -0.61 8.34 26.88
CA GLN A 13 0.71 7.95 26.40
C GLN A 13 0.79 7.79 24.89
N TYR A 14 -0.35 7.81 24.20
CA TYR A 14 -0.45 7.67 22.74
C TYR A 14 -0.65 9.02 22.06
N ASP A 15 -0.13 9.14 20.85
CA ASP A 15 -0.42 10.27 19.95
C ASP A 15 -1.91 10.32 19.63
N SER A 16 -2.50 11.52 19.52
CA SER A 16 -3.94 11.68 19.21
C SER A 16 -4.32 11.03 17.87
N ARG A 17 -3.39 11.00 16.93
CA ARG A 17 -3.55 10.41 15.59
C ARG A 17 -3.91 8.91 15.62
N PHE A 18 -3.56 8.17 16.69
CA PHE A 18 -4.05 6.79 16.86
C PHE A 18 -5.58 6.72 16.87
N TRP A 19 -6.20 7.67 17.56
CA TRP A 19 -7.65 7.71 17.73
C TRP A 19 -8.36 8.38 16.55
N GLU A 20 -7.72 9.38 15.96
CA GLU A 20 -8.22 10.08 14.77
C GLU A 20 -8.24 9.18 13.53
N SER A 21 -7.23 8.31 13.37
CA SER A 21 -7.12 7.36 12.26
C SER A 21 -7.93 6.08 12.44
N ALA A 22 -8.47 5.84 13.64
CA ALA A 22 -9.28 4.66 13.93
C ALA A 22 -10.65 4.75 13.25
N TYR A 23 -11.18 3.59 12.85
CA TYR A 23 -12.44 3.51 12.11
C TYR A 23 -13.24 2.24 12.48
N VAL A 24 -14.52 2.25 12.16
CA VAL A 24 -15.38 1.06 12.21
C VAL A 24 -15.65 0.53 10.81
N SER A 25 -15.82 -0.78 10.69
CA SER A 25 -16.22 -1.44 9.46
C SER A 25 -17.35 -2.44 9.70
N GLY A 26 -18.09 -2.78 8.64
CA GLY A 26 -19.11 -3.81 8.70
C GLY A 26 -18.50 -5.16 9.12
N ALA A 27 -19.26 -5.94 9.89
CA ALA A 27 -18.79 -7.20 10.45
C ALA A 27 -18.43 -8.26 9.39
N ILE A 28 -19.18 -8.29 8.29
CA ILE A 28 -19.03 -9.26 7.20
C ILE A 28 -18.24 -8.65 6.04
N GLU A 29 -18.67 -7.48 5.59
CA GLU A 29 -18.15 -6.85 4.37
C GLU A 29 -16.79 -6.19 4.56
N GLY A 30 -16.39 -5.87 5.81
CA GLY A 30 -15.15 -5.17 6.12
C GLY A 30 -15.09 -3.72 5.61
N ILE A 31 -16.18 -3.22 5.00
CA ILE A 31 -16.24 -1.87 4.43
C ILE A 31 -16.32 -0.84 5.56
N PRO A 32 -15.42 0.15 5.62
CA PRO A 32 -15.47 1.22 6.59
C PRO A 32 -16.77 2.01 6.52
N LYS A 33 -17.29 2.33 7.69
CA LYS A 33 -18.50 3.15 7.85
C LYS A 33 -18.13 4.54 8.35
N PRO A 34 -18.85 5.59 7.95
CA PRO A 34 -18.71 6.90 8.56
C PRO A 34 -18.87 6.79 10.08
N SER A 35 -17.91 7.30 10.81
CA SER A 35 -17.90 7.25 12.27
C SER A 35 -17.27 8.49 12.85
N ARG A 36 -17.64 8.79 14.11
CA ARG A 36 -17.06 9.87 14.89
C ARG A 36 -16.43 9.29 16.15
N ASN A 37 -15.14 9.52 16.31
CA ASN A 37 -14.37 9.07 17.45
C ASN A 37 -14.24 10.19 18.49
N VAL A 38 -14.57 9.90 19.74
CA VAL A 38 -14.48 10.84 20.86
C VAL A 38 -13.83 10.12 22.03
N LEU A 39 -12.71 10.65 22.52
CA LEU A 39 -11.99 10.12 23.67
C LEU A 39 -12.13 11.08 24.86
N VAL A 40 -12.73 10.61 25.95
CA VAL A 40 -12.93 11.37 27.19
C VAL A 40 -12.63 10.46 28.37
N ASP A 41 -11.78 10.90 29.28
CA ASP A 41 -11.46 10.22 30.55
C ASP A 41 -11.11 8.73 30.41
N GLY A 42 -10.34 8.40 29.35
CA GLY A 42 -9.93 7.03 29.08
C GLY A 42 -11.00 6.14 28.47
N VAL A 43 -12.13 6.70 28.06
CA VAL A 43 -13.18 5.99 27.32
C VAL A 43 -13.23 6.52 25.88
N LEU A 44 -12.91 5.67 24.93
CA LEU A 44 -13.06 5.94 23.51
C LEU A 44 -14.46 5.53 23.06
N SER A 45 -15.26 6.50 22.65
CA SER A 45 -16.60 6.30 22.12
C SER A 45 -16.61 6.53 20.61
N ILE A 46 -17.21 5.58 19.88
CA ILE A 46 -17.31 5.63 18.43
C ILE A 46 -18.78 5.58 18.05
N ASP A 47 -19.28 6.69 17.53
CA ASP A 47 -20.64 6.79 16.99
C ASP A 47 -20.62 6.41 15.51
N TYR A 48 -21.54 5.53 15.06
CA TYR A 48 -21.63 5.10 13.66
C TYR A 48 -23.08 4.89 13.22
N ASP A 49 -23.32 5.02 11.92
CA ASP A 49 -24.67 4.98 11.35
C ASP A 49 -25.12 3.53 11.02
N SER A 50 -25.28 2.71 12.04
CA SER A 50 -25.87 1.36 11.95
C SER A 50 -26.16 0.84 13.35
N GLU A 51 -27.12 -0.09 13.49
CA GLU A 51 -27.34 -0.88 14.71
C GLU A 51 -26.71 -2.27 14.64
N ASP A 52 -26.14 -2.61 13.48
CA ASP A 52 -25.49 -3.90 13.26
C ASP A 52 -24.19 -4.03 14.07
N THR A 53 -23.70 -5.26 14.19
CA THR A 53 -22.37 -5.53 14.72
C THR A 53 -21.31 -4.93 13.80
N CYS A 54 -20.28 -4.37 14.39
CA CYS A 54 -19.16 -3.74 13.69
C CYS A 54 -17.83 -4.26 14.21
N ARG A 55 -16.79 -4.13 13.40
CA ARG A 55 -15.40 -4.29 13.80
C ARG A 55 -14.80 -2.90 13.99
N PHE A 56 -13.96 -2.76 14.98
CA PHE A 56 -13.19 -1.54 15.21
C PHE A 56 -11.74 -1.78 14.84
N SER A 57 -11.18 -0.88 14.05
CA SER A 57 -9.79 -0.93 13.57
C SER A 57 -9.03 0.30 14.05
N VAL A 58 -7.82 0.08 14.55
CA VAL A 58 -6.95 1.14 15.06
C VAL A 58 -5.48 0.74 14.83
N PRO A 59 -4.58 1.65 14.44
CA PRO A 59 -3.15 1.40 14.51
C PRO A 59 -2.79 1.09 15.97
N TRP A 60 -2.10 -0.02 16.20
CA TRP A 60 -1.73 -0.45 17.53
C TRP A 60 -0.26 -0.84 17.59
N PRO A 61 0.50 -0.38 18.60
CA PRO A 61 1.91 -0.69 18.69
C PRO A 61 2.13 -2.17 18.94
N THR A 62 3.10 -2.73 18.23
CA THR A 62 3.57 -4.10 18.39
C THR A 62 5.08 -4.08 18.67
N LYS A 63 5.58 -5.15 19.32
CA LYS A 63 6.93 -5.20 19.86
C LYS A 63 8.02 -4.95 18.81
N ASP A 64 7.91 -5.59 17.64
CA ASP A 64 8.99 -5.62 16.65
C ASP A 64 8.63 -4.87 15.36
N TYR A 65 7.38 -4.46 15.19
CA TYR A 65 6.88 -3.86 13.94
C TYR A 65 6.36 -2.43 14.08
N GLY A 66 6.41 -1.85 15.30
CA GLY A 66 5.80 -0.55 15.53
C GLY A 66 4.26 -0.58 15.41
N PRO A 67 3.62 0.55 15.13
CA PRO A 67 2.17 0.58 14.94
C PRO A 67 1.74 -0.13 13.67
N ILE A 68 0.80 -1.07 13.78
CA ILE A 68 0.09 -1.69 12.65
C ILE A 68 -1.42 -1.68 12.93
N VAL A 69 -2.24 -1.65 11.90
CA VAL A 69 -3.69 -1.71 12.09
C VAL A 69 -4.07 -3.07 12.66
N LEU A 70 -4.72 -3.05 13.82
CA LEU A 70 -5.36 -4.22 14.41
C LEU A 70 -6.86 -4.01 14.43
N THR A 71 -7.59 -5.10 14.22
CA THR A 71 -9.05 -5.08 14.12
C THR A 71 -9.65 -6.02 15.16
N THR A 72 -10.66 -5.54 15.89
CA THR A 72 -11.39 -6.35 16.86
C THR A 72 -12.20 -7.46 16.16
N ALA A 73 -12.65 -8.45 16.91
CA ALA A 73 -13.77 -9.27 16.47
C ALA A 73 -15.03 -8.41 16.27
N SER A 74 -16.08 -9.01 15.73
CA SER A 74 -17.37 -8.34 15.55
C SER A 74 -18.00 -8.05 16.92
N LEU A 75 -18.28 -6.78 17.21
CA LEU A 75 -18.80 -6.30 18.49
C LEU A 75 -20.18 -5.68 18.31
N LYS A 76 -20.98 -5.78 19.38
CA LYS A 76 -22.29 -5.11 19.49
C LYS A 76 -22.16 -3.81 20.29
N SER A 77 -23.05 -2.87 20.02
CA SER A 77 -23.23 -1.70 20.88
C SER A 77 -23.60 -2.13 22.31
N THR A 78 -22.86 -1.65 23.31
CA THR A 78 -23.14 -1.93 24.73
C THR A 78 -22.98 -0.67 25.58
N ALA A 79 -23.64 -0.65 26.76
CA ALA A 79 -23.49 0.42 27.73
C ALA A 79 -22.14 0.34 28.47
N VAL A 80 -21.63 -0.87 28.69
CA VAL A 80 -20.35 -1.11 29.36
C VAL A 80 -19.22 -1.07 28.33
N PRO A 81 -18.16 -0.28 28.56
CA PRO A 81 -17.02 -0.25 27.64
C PRO A 81 -16.30 -1.60 27.57
N TYR A 82 -15.93 -2.01 26.36
CA TYR A 82 -15.01 -3.13 26.13
C TYR A 82 -13.58 -2.75 26.53
N MET A 83 -12.79 -3.72 26.95
CA MET A 83 -11.34 -3.53 27.13
C MET A 83 -10.66 -3.56 25.73
N LEU A 84 -10.24 -2.40 25.22
CA LEU A 84 -9.74 -2.28 23.83
C LEU A 84 -8.64 -3.31 23.51
N ARG A 85 -7.62 -3.38 24.33
CA ARG A 85 -6.45 -4.25 24.10
C ARG A 85 -6.84 -5.73 24.08
N LEU A 86 -7.78 -6.15 24.92
CA LEU A 86 -8.28 -7.52 24.95
C LEU A 86 -9.06 -7.85 23.65
N GLU A 87 -9.90 -6.94 23.19
CA GLU A 87 -10.67 -7.15 21.95
C GLU A 87 -9.78 -7.11 20.70
N LEU A 88 -8.72 -6.31 20.70
CA LEU A 88 -7.71 -6.34 19.64
C LEU A 88 -6.95 -7.68 19.63
N ALA A 89 -6.56 -8.21 20.81
CA ALA A 89 -5.95 -9.53 20.91
C ALA A 89 -6.88 -10.64 20.38
N ARG A 90 -8.15 -10.62 20.79
CA ARG A 90 -9.19 -11.54 20.33
C ARG A 90 -9.34 -11.52 18.81
N GLY A 91 -9.49 -10.32 18.24
CA GLY A 91 -9.67 -10.12 16.80
C GLY A 91 -8.44 -10.57 15.99
N THR A 92 -7.24 -10.23 16.46
CA THR A 92 -5.97 -10.60 15.81
C THR A 92 -5.78 -12.12 15.78
N ILE A 93 -5.92 -12.80 16.92
CA ILE A 93 -5.80 -14.27 17.01
C ILE A 93 -6.84 -14.95 16.11
N HIS A 94 -8.10 -14.48 16.15
CA HIS A 94 -9.18 -15.04 15.33
C HIS A 94 -8.85 -14.92 13.84
N ARG A 95 -8.46 -13.75 13.38
CA ARG A 95 -8.12 -13.50 11.98
C ARG A 95 -6.99 -14.42 11.48
N ILE A 96 -5.91 -14.52 12.25
CA ILE A 96 -4.73 -15.30 11.87
C ILE A 96 -5.05 -16.79 11.83
N ARG A 97 -5.81 -17.30 12.82
CA ARG A 97 -6.23 -18.72 12.83
C ARG A 97 -7.19 -19.04 11.69
N SER A 98 -8.13 -18.17 11.39
CA SER A 98 -9.03 -18.36 10.25
C SER A 98 -8.25 -18.40 8.94
N ARG A 99 -7.27 -17.53 8.77
CA ARG A 99 -6.44 -17.51 7.56
C ARG A 99 -5.55 -18.76 7.44
N ALA A 100 -4.97 -19.23 8.54
CA ALA A 100 -4.21 -20.47 8.55
C ALA A 100 -5.08 -21.67 8.15
N PHE A 101 -6.30 -21.74 8.68
CA PHE A 101 -7.25 -22.79 8.31
C PHE A 101 -7.59 -22.76 6.82
N ASP A 102 -7.90 -21.58 6.26
CA ASP A 102 -8.21 -21.44 4.84
C ASP A 102 -7.03 -21.85 3.96
N TRP A 103 -5.82 -21.45 4.32
CA TRP A 103 -4.63 -21.76 3.54
C TRP A 103 -4.26 -23.25 3.62
N GLU A 104 -4.41 -23.88 4.77
CA GLU A 104 -4.17 -25.31 4.94
C GLU A 104 -5.22 -26.16 4.20
N HIS A 105 -6.50 -25.94 4.50
CA HIS A 105 -7.57 -26.84 4.07
C HIS A 105 -8.12 -26.52 2.68
N ILE A 106 -8.12 -25.26 2.26
CA ILE A 106 -8.65 -24.86 0.96
C ILE A 106 -7.53 -24.81 -0.09
N ARG A 107 -6.34 -24.31 0.28
CA ARG A 107 -5.21 -24.17 -0.66
C ARG A 107 -4.17 -25.27 -0.55
N GLY A 108 -4.27 -26.17 0.42
CA GLY A 108 -3.38 -27.30 0.61
C GLY A 108 -1.96 -26.93 1.06
N LEU A 109 -1.80 -25.79 1.72
CA LEU A 109 -0.49 -25.32 2.19
C LEU A 109 -0.06 -26.04 3.47
N ARG A 110 1.24 -26.24 3.61
CA ARG A 110 1.83 -26.78 4.83
C ARG A 110 2.03 -25.65 5.83
N ILE A 111 1.40 -25.79 6.99
CA ILE A 111 1.54 -24.82 8.09
C ILE A 111 2.83 -25.12 8.87
N PRO A 112 3.71 -24.13 9.08
CA PRO A 112 4.97 -24.36 9.78
C PRO A 112 4.76 -24.60 11.30
N ALA A 113 5.60 -25.45 11.92
CA ALA A 113 5.55 -25.71 13.35
C ALA A 113 5.74 -24.42 14.17
N ALA A 114 6.64 -23.54 13.75
CA ALA A 114 6.84 -22.23 14.40
C ALA A 114 5.56 -21.39 14.49
N TYR A 115 4.68 -21.45 13.50
CA TYR A 115 3.37 -20.81 13.58
C TYR A 115 2.51 -21.45 14.68
N GLN A 116 2.49 -22.78 14.76
CA GLN A 116 1.68 -23.51 15.74
C GLN A 116 2.11 -23.17 17.17
N ASP A 117 3.41 -23.20 17.44
CA ASP A 117 3.97 -22.84 18.75
C ASP A 117 3.63 -21.40 19.15
N LEU A 118 3.74 -20.44 18.21
CA LEU A 118 3.47 -19.03 18.46
C LEU A 118 1.98 -18.75 18.71
N ILE A 119 1.09 -19.39 17.94
CA ILE A 119 -0.35 -19.19 18.11
C ILE A 119 -0.87 -19.84 19.41
N GLU A 120 -0.30 -20.97 19.84
CA GLU A 120 -0.59 -21.57 21.14
C GLU A 120 -0.17 -20.65 22.29
N GLN A 121 1.05 -20.10 22.25
CA GLN A 121 1.52 -19.13 23.24
C GLN A 121 0.67 -17.84 23.24
N ALA A 122 0.20 -17.39 22.08
CA ALA A 122 -0.71 -16.24 21.98
C ALA A 122 -2.05 -16.55 22.66
N LEU A 123 -2.59 -17.76 22.46
CA LEU A 123 -3.82 -18.22 23.11
C LEU A 123 -3.66 -18.35 24.63
N GLU A 124 -2.56 -18.90 25.12
CA GLU A 124 -2.26 -18.96 26.57
C GLU A 124 -2.24 -17.56 27.19
N SER A 125 -1.52 -16.62 26.56
CA SER A 125 -1.49 -15.23 27.01
C SER A 125 -2.88 -14.58 26.97
N PHE A 126 -3.68 -14.86 25.96
CA PHE A 126 -5.06 -14.36 25.86
C PHE A 126 -5.96 -14.94 26.96
N VAL A 127 -5.86 -16.22 27.27
CA VAL A 127 -6.62 -16.85 28.38
C VAL A 127 -6.25 -16.22 29.71
N GLN A 128 -4.95 -15.98 29.98
CA GLN A 128 -4.52 -15.28 31.19
C GLN A 128 -5.10 -13.86 31.25
N ALA A 129 -5.11 -13.12 30.12
CA ALA A 129 -5.72 -11.79 30.05
C ALA A 129 -7.22 -11.81 30.43
N VAL A 130 -7.96 -12.80 29.93
CA VAL A 130 -9.40 -12.94 30.24
C VAL A 130 -9.64 -13.29 31.70
N VAL A 131 -8.82 -14.18 32.29
CA VAL A 131 -8.95 -14.58 33.70
C VAL A 131 -8.66 -13.41 34.65
N GLU A 132 -7.68 -12.56 34.30
CA GLU A 132 -7.29 -11.41 35.12
C GLU A 132 -8.12 -10.13 34.88
N GLU A 133 -9.01 -10.12 33.87
CA GLU A 133 -9.85 -8.96 33.54
C GLU A 133 -10.69 -8.48 34.72
N GLY A 134 -11.00 -9.35 35.67
CA GLY A 134 -11.71 -9.03 36.91
C GLY A 134 -10.88 -8.41 38.01
N GLY A 135 -9.55 -8.27 37.89
CA GLY A 135 -8.67 -8.00 39.06
C GLY A 135 -7.56 -6.97 38.93
N GLY A 136 -7.32 -6.28 37.79
CA GLY A 136 -6.34 -5.19 37.79
C GLY A 136 -5.40 -5.09 36.56
N ASN A 137 -4.28 -4.35 36.74
CA ASN A 137 -3.31 -4.00 35.66
C ASN A 137 -2.62 -5.17 34.93
N GLY A 138 -2.71 -6.41 35.43
CA GLY A 138 -2.10 -7.60 34.83
C GLY A 138 -2.67 -7.98 33.47
N SER A 139 -3.98 -7.89 33.32
CA SER A 139 -4.71 -8.18 32.07
C SER A 139 -4.17 -7.42 30.86
N SER A 140 -3.76 -6.17 31.05
CA SER A 140 -3.19 -5.32 29.99
C SER A 140 -1.88 -5.87 29.42
N ASN A 141 -0.98 -6.42 30.25
CA ASN A 141 0.30 -6.98 29.82
C ASN A 141 0.12 -8.30 29.07
N TYR A 142 -0.78 -9.16 29.54
CA TYR A 142 -1.09 -10.43 28.86
C TYR A 142 -1.79 -10.21 27.52
N SER A 143 -2.70 -9.23 27.43
CA SER A 143 -3.33 -8.87 26.17
C SER A 143 -2.30 -8.37 25.14
N GLN A 144 -1.33 -7.54 25.56
CA GLN A 144 -0.24 -7.10 24.68
C GLN A 144 0.67 -8.26 24.26
N SER A 145 1.03 -9.14 25.19
CA SER A 145 1.81 -10.34 24.88
C SER A 145 1.10 -11.25 23.87
N ALA A 146 -0.22 -11.40 24.00
CA ALA A 146 -1.04 -12.15 23.06
C ALA A 146 -1.01 -11.54 21.66
N ILE A 147 -1.12 -10.20 21.55
CA ILE A 147 -1.00 -9.46 20.29
C ILE A 147 0.37 -9.69 19.66
N ASP A 148 1.45 -9.46 20.41
CA ASP A 148 2.81 -9.53 19.89
C ASP A 148 3.13 -10.93 19.34
N LYS A 149 2.78 -12.00 20.08
CA LYS A 149 2.96 -13.39 19.63
C LYS A 149 2.07 -13.74 18.43
N ALA A 150 0.82 -13.24 18.39
CA ALA A 150 -0.05 -13.46 17.26
C ALA A 150 0.50 -12.78 15.99
N ILE A 151 1.07 -11.58 16.09
CA ILE A 151 1.68 -10.90 14.94
C ILE A 151 2.95 -11.63 14.46
N GLU A 152 3.75 -12.16 15.37
CA GLU A 152 4.88 -13.01 15.01
C GLU A 152 4.41 -14.30 14.30
N ALA A 153 3.33 -14.92 14.78
CA ALA A 153 2.68 -16.06 14.10
C ALA A 153 2.17 -15.68 12.70
N SER A 154 1.56 -14.48 12.56
CA SER A 154 1.13 -13.93 11.27
C SER A 154 2.29 -13.86 10.27
N ARG A 155 3.45 -13.36 10.70
CA ARG A 155 4.64 -13.26 9.85
C ARG A 155 5.15 -14.64 9.43
N SER A 156 5.26 -15.58 10.38
CA SER A 156 5.66 -16.98 10.10
C SER A 156 4.75 -17.63 9.06
N LEU A 157 3.43 -17.46 9.22
CA LEU A 157 2.44 -17.97 8.29
C LEU A 157 2.54 -17.33 6.90
N ALA A 158 2.70 -16.01 6.83
CA ALA A 158 2.82 -15.27 5.58
C ALA A 158 4.09 -15.66 4.79
N ARG A 159 5.22 -15.84 5.47
CA ARG A 159 6.47 -16.34 4.87
C ARG A 159 6.30 -17.74 4.28
N ALA A 160 5.68 -18.66 5.02
CA ALA A 160 5.42 -20.02 4.54
C ALA A 160 4.50 -20.02 3.31
N TYR A 161 3.44 -19.21 3.33
CA TYR A 161 2.55 -19.00 2.18
C TYR A 161 3.34 -18.51 0.96
N THR A 162 4.09 -17.44 1.14
CA THR A 162 4.86 -16.80 0.07
C THR A 162 5.83 -17.77 -0.58
N SER A 163 6.62 -18.47 0.23
CA SER A 163 7.61 -19.44 -0.25
C SER A 163 6.97 -20.58 -1.04
N GLN A 164 5.91 -21.19 -0.51
CA GLN A 164 5.24 -22.32 -1.16
C GLN A 164 4.56 -21.92 -2.47
N ILE A 165 3.86 -20.77 -2.49
CA ILE A 165 3.17 -20.31 -3.70
C ILE A 165 4.17 -19.89 -4.79
N LEU A 166 5.23 -19.15 -4.44
CA LEU A 166 6.26 -18.78 -5.42
C LEU A 166 6.92 -20.02 -6.03
N GLN A 167 7.23 -21.03 -5.20
CA GLN A 167 7.78 -22.30 -5.70
C GLN A 167 6.85 -22.96 -6.71
N VAL A 168 5.54 -23.03 -6.43
CA VAL A 168 4.56 -23.59 -7.36
C VAL A 168 4.50 -22.79 -8.64
N ARG A 169 4.41 -21.45 -8.56
CA ARG A 169 4.34 -20.57 -9.73
C ARG A 169 5.56 -20.71 -10.64
N VAL A 170 6.76 -20.68 -10.07
CA VAL A 170 8.01 -20.82 -10.84
C VAL A 170 8.16 -22.22 -11.45
N THR A 171 7.66 -23.27 -10.78
CA THR A 171 7.64 -24.62 -11.36
C THR A 171 6.72 -24.70 -12.59
N GLN A 172 5.65 -23.94 -12.61
CA GLN A 172 4.68 -23.93 -13.72
C GLN A 172 5.09 -23.01 -14.87
N GLU A 173 5.67 -21.85 -14.59
CA GLU A 173 5.92 -20.76 -15.55
C GLU A 173 7.41 -20.58 -15.89
N GLU A 174 8.35 -21.35 -15.26
CA GLU A 174 9.81 -21.16 -15.24
C GLU A 174 10.19 -19.77 -14.68
N LYS A 175 9.62 -18.70 -15.25
CA LYS A 175 9.72 -17.32 -14.78
C LYS A 175 8.42 -16.56 -15.01
N LEU A 176 8.09 -15.69 -14.06
CA LEU A 176 6.87 -14.91 -14.07
C LEU A 176 6.93 -13.79 -15.13
N GLN A 177 5.84 -13.62 -15.87
CA GLN A 177 5.65 -12.53 -16.85
C GLN A 177 5.27 -11.19 -16.21
N THR A 178 5.28 -11.11 -14.87
CA THR A 178 4.91 -9.91 -14.12
C THR A 178 5.79 -8.72 -14.50
N LEU A 179 5.19 -7.56 -14.80
CA LEU A 179 5.90 -6.31 -14.97
C LEU A 179 6.50 -5.91 -13.62
N PHE A 180 7.82 -5.87 -13.53
CA PHE A 180 8.53 -5.61 -12.28
C PHE A 180 9.54 -4.49 -12.48
N GLY A 181 9.38 -3.39 -11.73
CA GLY A 181 10.23 -2.24 -11.97
C GLY A 181 9.94 -1.03 -11.11
N VAL A 182 10.36 0.12 -11.62
CA VAL A 182 10.36 1.39 -10.90
C VAL A 182 9.78 2.50 -11.77
N GLN A 183 9.32 3.58 -11.13
CA GLN A 183 9.04 4.83 -11.81
C GLN A 183 10.36 5.58 -12.01
N LEU A 184 10.71 5.92 -13.24
CA LEU A 184 11.91 6.71 -13.52
C LEU A 184 11.75 8.14 -12.97
N PRO A 185 12.80 8.69 -12.34
CA PRO A 185 12.76 10.04 -11.80
C PRO A 185 12.79 11.09 -12.92
N THR A 186 12.22 12.24 -12.68
CA THR A 186 12.16 13.35 -13.64
C THR A 186 13.29 14.37 -13.45
N VAL A 187 14.34 14.01 -12.73
CA VAL A 187 15.51 14.86 -12.45
C VAL A 187 16.50 14.89 -13.63
N PRO A 188 17.31 15.94 -13.78
CA PRO A 188 18.25 16.06 -14.90
C PRO A 188 19.24 14.90 -15.06
N ASN A 189 19.66 14.28 -13.95
CA ASN A 189 20.65 13.17 -13.95
C ASN A 189 19.97 11.79 -13.80
N TRP A 190 18.76 11.61 -14.28
CA TRP A 190 17.99 10.37 -14.16
C TRP A 190 18.72 9.14 -14.70
N GLN A 191 19.61 9.30 -15.71
CA GLN A 191 20.35 8.20 -16.33
C GLN A 191 21.22 7.44 -15.33
N LYS A 192 21.77 8.13 -14.32
CA LYS A 192 22.58 7.51 -13.25
C LYS A 192 21.76 6.44 -12.51
N PHE A 193 20.54 6.78 -12.12
CA PHE A 193 19.63 5.86 -11.42
C PHE A 193 19.14 4.75 -12.35
N ALA A 194 18.78 5.10 -13.58
CA ALA A 194 18.25 4.16 -14.55
C ALA A 194 19.24 3.04 -14.91
N GLN A 195 20.52 3.36 -15.06
CA GLN A 195 21.57 2.38 -15.32
C GLN A 195 21.77 1.37 -14.18
N ASP A 196 21.76 1.84 -12.93
CA ASP A 196 21.90 0.98 -11.76
C ASP A 196 20.63 0.13 -11.50
N LEU A 197 19.46 0.65 -11.81
CA LEU A 197 18.17 -0.05 -11.64
C LEU A 197 17.83 -1.02 -12.79
N ARG A 198 18.48 -0.89 -13.96
CA ARG A 198 18.21 -1.75 -15.10
C ARG A 198 18.25 -3.26 -14.79
N PRO A 199 19.29 -3.80 -14.07
CA PRO A 199 19.32 -5.22 -13.75
C PRO A 199 18.19 -5.69 -12.82
N ALA A 200 17.56 -4.77 -12.09
CA ALA A 200 16.47 -5.04 -11.16
C ALA A 200 15.08 -4.97 -11.80
N CYS A 201 14.98 -4.57 -13.07
CA CYS A 201 13.70 -4.26 -13.72
C CYS A 201 13.53 -4.96 -15.07
N ASN A 202 12.30 -5.36 -15.40
CA ASN A 202 11.86 -5.71 -16.76
C ASN A 202 10.88 -4.68 -17.34
N ALA A 203 10.44 -3.74 -16.50
CA ALA A 203 9.54 -2.66 -16.87
C ALA A 203 9.94 -1.36 -16.17
N VAL A 204 9.55 -0.24 -16.75
CA VAL A 204 9.66 1.09 -16.12
C VAL A 204 8.38 1.86 -16.30
N SER A 205 8.02 2.66 -15.28
CA SER A 205 6.97 3.66 -15.39
C SER A 205 7.60 5.01 -15.73
N ILE A 206 7.05 5.69 -16.74
CA ILE A 206 7.48 7.03 -17.17
C ILE A 206 6.32 7.99 -16.94
N ASP A 207 6.59 9.08 -16.23
CA ASP A 207 5.59 10.10 -15.93
C ASP A 207 5.27 10.92 -17.19
N LEU A 208 4.21 10.55 -17.88
CA LEU A 208 3.66 11.23 -19.05
C LEU A 208 2.42 12.07 -18.71
N GLY A 209 2.34 12.55 -17.47
CA GLY A 209 1.19 13.30 -16.99
C GLY A 209 1.02 14.67 -17.65
N ILE A 210 -0.24 15.08 -17.87
CA ILE A 210 -0.58 16.41 -18.45
C ILE A 210 -0.12 17.59 -17.60
N HIS A 211 0.22 17.39 -16.33
CA HIS A 211 0.80 18.41 -15.45
C HIS A 211 2.19 18.88 -15.92
N ARG A 212 2.89 18.07 -16.70
CA ARG A 212 4.19 18.40 -17.30
C ARG A 212 4.09 19.36 -18.48
N ILE A 213 2.89 19.53 -19.05
CA ILE A 213 2.68 20.44 -20.18
C ILE A 213 2.75 21.87 -19.66
N PRO A 214 3.63 22.72 -20.21
CA PRO A 214 3.77 24.12 -19.78
C PRO A 214 2.45 24.90 -19.92
N ALA A 215 2.29 25.94 -19.10
CA ALA A 215 1.16 26.85 -19.21
C ALA A 215 1.07 27.45 -20.63
N GLY A 216 -0.12 27.46 -21.22
CA GLY A 216 -0.36 27.94 -22.59
C GLY A 216 -0.02 26.92 -23.70
N ALA A 217 0.62 25.80 -23.40
CA ALA A 217 0.87 24.73 -24.36
C ALA A 217 -0.20 23.62 -24.25
N ASN A 218 -0.28 22.77 -25.31
CA ASN A 218 -1.16 21.61 -25.34
C ASN A 218 -0.41 20.28 -25.52
N ARG A 219 0.91 20.30 -25.61
CA ARG A 219 1.77 19.14 -25.81
C ARG A 219 3.05 19.26 -25.01
N LEU A 220 3.74 18.14 -24.80
CA LEU A 220 5.07 18.12 -24.19
C LEU A 220 6.08 18.82 -25.10
N PRO A 221 7.05 19.57 -24.53
CA PRO A 221 8.16 20.13 -25.30
C PRO A 221 8.97 19.04 -26.00
N GLU A 222 9.52 19.31 -27.19
CA GLU A 222 10.32 18.33 -27.94
C GLU A 222 11.57 17.85 -27.19
N HIS A 223 12.08 18.67 -26.28
CA HIS A 223 13.26 18.37 -25.46
C HIS A 223 12.90 17.90 -24.04
N ASP A 224 11.64 17.49 -23.80
CA ASP A 224 11.28 16.95 -22.50
C ASP A 224 12.04 15.65 -22.23
N PRO A 225 12.65 15.47 -21.04
CA PRO A 225 13.44 14.28 -20.68
C PRO A 225 12.71 12.95 -20.86
N VAL A 226 11.38 12.94 -20.86
CA VAL A 226 10.59 11.72 -21.06
C VAL A 226 10.86 11.07 -22.41
N PHE A 227 11.20 11.84 -23.45
CA PHE A 227 11.51 11.27 -24.77
C PHE A 227 12.84 10.52 -24.76
N GLU A 228 13.83 11.00 -24.01
CA GLU A 228 15.09 10.28 -23.78
C GLU A 228 14.86 9.02 -22.95
N GLN A 229 13.99 9.08 -21.94
CA GLN A 229 13.60 7.94 -21.11
C GLN A 229 12.92 6.84 -21.95
N LEU A 230 12.04 7.23 -22.87
CA LEU A 230 11.38 6.29 -23.80
C LEU A 230 12.39 5.60 -24.72
N GLU A 231 13.35 6.33 -25.30
CA GLU A 231 14.38 5.75 -26.14
C GLU A 231 15.34 4.86 -25.33
N TRP A 232 15.73 5.28 -24.14
CA TRP A 232 16.55 4.47 -23.24
C TRP A 232 15.84 3.15 -22.87
N ALA A 233 14.56 3.19 -22.53
CA ALA A 233 13.80 2.00 -22.20
C ALA A 233 13.73 1.03 -23.40
N LYS A 234 13.52 1.55 -24.60
CA LYS A 234 13.53 0.77 -25.85
C LYS A 234 14.89 0.12 -26.11
N LEU A 235 16.00 0.85 -25.97
CA LEU A 235 17.35 0.34 -26.17
C LEU A 235 17.73 -0.75 -25.15
N ASN A 236 17.09 -0.76 -23.98
CA ASN A 236 17.32 -1.74 -22.92
C ASN A 236 16.26 -2.86 -22.84
N ASP A 237 15.39 -2.95 -23.85
CA ASP A 237 14.29 -3.94 -23.92
C ASP A 237 13.37 -3.94 -22.68
N LEU A 238 13.11 -2.74 -22.12
CA LEU A 238 12.22 -2.55 -21.00
C LEU A 238 10.80 -2.23 -21.46
N LYS A 239 9.80 -2.83 -20.81
CA LYS A 239 8.40 -2.54 -21.06
C LYS A 239 8.02 -1.21 -20.42
N VAL A 240 7.45 -0.28 -21.18
CA VAL A 240 7.10 1.05 -20.70
C VAL A 240 5.64 1.10 -20.27
N ILE A 241 5.41 1.57 -19.03
CA ILE A 241 4.12 2.00 -18.51
C ILE A 241 4.10 3.52 -18.58
N GLY A 242 3.25 4.09 -19.42
CA GLY A 242 3.15 5.53 -19.64
C GLY A 242 2.05 6.15 -18.79
N GLY A 243 2.40 7.07 -17.90
CA GLY A 243 1.45 7.77 -17.05
C GLY A 243 1.76 7.68 -15.55
N PRO A 244 0.78 8.02 -14.66
CA PRO A 244 -0.61 8.37 -14.99
C PRO A 244 -0.73 9.64 -15.84
N LEU A 245 -1.60 9.59 -16.87
CA LEU A 245 -1.79 10.74 -17.77
C LEU A 245 -2.48 11.91 -17.07
N VAL A 246 -3.44 11.62 -16.20
CA VAL A 246 -4.17 12.59 -15.40
C VAL A 246 -4.12 12.22 -13.93
N SER A 247 -3.70 13.15 -13.08
CA SER A 247 -3.75 12.99 -11.62
C SER A 247 -4.17 14.30 -10.97
N PHE A 248 -4.99 14.23 -9.93
CA PHE A 248 -5.34 15.34 -9.06
C PHE A 248 -4.66 15.24 -7.68
N GLN A 249 -3.63 14.43 -7.58
CA GLN A 249 -2.78 14.36 -6.40
C GLN A 249 -1.95 15.65 -6.27
N MET A 250 -1.60 16.03 -5.06
CA MET A 250 -0.72 17.18 -4.78
C MET A 250 0.58 17.07 -5.59
N GLY A 251 1.03 18.19 -6.16
CA GLY A 251 2.22 18.25 -7.02
C GLY A 251 2.07 17.71 -8.44
N LYS A 252 1.00 16.94 -8.74
CA LYS A 252 0.71 16.39 -10.08
C LYS A 252 -0.58 16.90 -10.71
N SER A 253 -1.29 17.76 -10.01
CA SER A 253 -2.54 18.34 -10.53
C SER A 253 -2.24 19.33 -11.63
N PRO A 254 -3.04 19.34 -12.72
CA PRO A 254 -2.88 20.32 -13.80
C PRO A 254 -3.08 21.74 -13.29
N THR A 255 -2.11 22.63 -13.51
CA THR A 255 -2.13 24.01 -13.01
C THR A 255 -3.36 24.80 -13.46
N PHE A 256 -3.90 24.48 -14.65
CA PHE A 256 -5.11 25.11 -15.18
C PHE A 256 -6.41 24.64 -14.52
N ALA A 257 -6.39 23.52 -13.79
CA ALA A 257 -7.60 22.99 -13.14
C ALA A 257 -8.16 23.98 -12.12
N ASN A 258 -7.30 24.59 -11.31
CA ASN A 258 -7.69 25.56 -10.28
C ASN A 258 -8.23 26.91 -10.85
N SER A 259 -7.91 27.24 -12.11
CA SER A 259 -8.38 28.45 -12.78
C SER A 259 -9.64 28.24 -13.63
N THR A 260 -10.08 26.99 -13.78
CA THR A 260 -11.21 26.61 -14.63
C THR A 260 -12.43 26.33 -13.77
N THR A 261 -13.42 27.19 -13.81
CA THR A 261 -14.67 27.07 -13.02
C THR A 261 -15.73 26.19 -13.68
N ASN A 262 -15.58 25.92 -14.98
CA ASN A 262 -16.55 25.13 -15.76
C ASN A 262 -16.01 23.72 -16.02
N PHE A 263 -16.70 22.72 -15.50
CA PHE A 263 -16.31 21.31 -15.64
C PHE A 263 -16.20 20.83 -17.11
N ASP A 264 -17.10 21.28 -18.00
CA ASP A 264 -17.02 20.89 -19.43
C ASP A 264 -15.80 21.50 -20.12
N GLN A 265 -15.39 22.70 -19.72
CA GLN A 265 -14.16 23.32 -20.22
C GLN A 265 -12.93 22.57 -19.67
N LEU A 266 -12.93 22.19 -18.40
CA LEU A 266 -11.88 21.38 -17.80
C LEU A 266 -11.71 20.05 -18.57
N CYS A 267 -12.80 19.33 -18.82
CA CYS A 267 -12.79 18.10 -19.60
C CYS A 267 -12.18 18.29 -20.98
N ARG A 268 -12.60 19.31 -21.73
CA ARG A 268 -12.04 19.58 -23.06
C ARG A 268 -10.53 19.84 -23.03
N LEU A 269 -10.05 20.60 -22.07
CA LEU A 269 -8.61 20.87 -21.92
C LEU A 269 -7.83 19.62 -21.57
N ILE A 270 -8.35 18.80 -20.68
CA ILE A 270 -7.73 17.52 -20.30
C ILE A 270 -7.68 16.58 -21.51
N PHE A 271 -8.81 16.34 -22.18
CA PHE A 271 -8.89 15.43 -23.31
C PHE A 271 -7.95 15.83 -24.45
N THR A 272 -7.91 17.12 -24.81
CA THR A 272 -6.98 17.62 -25.84
C THR A 272 -5.51 17.34 -25.46
N ARG A 273 -5.13 17.54 -24.22
CA ARG A 273 -3.75 17.31 -23.77
C ARG A 273 -3.41 15.81 -23.69
N VAL A 274 -4.34 14.99 -23.21
CA VAL A 274 -4.20 13.52 -23.20
C VAL A 274 -4.01 13.01 -24.63
N GLU A 275 -4.86 13.45 -25.57
CA GLU A 275 -4.76 13.10 -26.99
C GLU A 275 -3.37 13.42 -27.55
N ASN A 276 -2.88 14.63 -27.32
CA ASN A 276 -1.58 15.06 -27.82
C ASN A 276 -0.41 14.27 -27.22
N ILE A 277 -0.43 13.96 -25.92
CA ILE A 277 0.62 13.11 -25.29
C ILE A 277 0.59 11.70 -25.87
N VAL A 278 -0.59 11.10 -25.98
CA VAL A 278 -0.73 9.74 -26.55
C VAL A 278 -0.22 9.73 -27.98
N GLN A 279 -0.54 10.72 -28.81
CA GLN A 279 -0.01 10.86 -30.18
C GLN A 279 1.52 10.99 -30.21
N GLN A 280 2.10 11.83 -29.34
CA GLN A 280 3.55 12.03 -29.26
C GLN A 280 4.32 10.76 -28.82
N CYS A 281 3.69 9.88 -28.03
CA CYS A 281 4.32 8.68 -27.45
C CYS A 281 3.83 7.38 -28.07
N GLN A 282 2.96 7.42 -29.09
CA GLN A 282 2.38 6.25 -29.75
C GLN A 282 3.45 5.27 -30.25
N GLY A 283 3.22 3.97 -30.02
CA GLY A 283 4.14 2.89 -30.41
C GLY A 283 5.36 2.72 -29.50
N ARG A 284 5.56 3.60 -28.50
CA ARG A 284 6.65 3.53 -27.52
C ARG A 284 6.19 3.12 -26.12
N VAL A 285 4.89 3.18 -25.85
CA VAL A 285 4.26 2.82 -24.59
C VAL A 285 3.58 1.45 -24.73
N ARG A 286 3.90 0.53 -23.82
CA ARG A 286 3.31 -0.81 -23.79
C ARG A 286 1.97 -0.85 -23.08
N LEU A 287 1.81 -0.01 -22.05
CA LEU A 287 0.63 0.03 -21.18
C LEU A 287 0.38 1.48 -20.78
N TRP A 288 -0.82 2.00 -21.05
CA TRP A 288 -1.23 3.33 -20.63
C TRP A 288 -1.87 3.29 -19.26
N ASP A 289 -1.39 4.13 -18.35
CA ASP A 289 -2.09 4.43 -17.10
C ASP A 289 -2.92 5.72 -17.31
N ALA A 290 -4.22 5.55 -17.45
CA ALA A 290 -5.11 6.63 -17.83
C ALA A 290 -5.18 7.72 -16.77
N SER A 291 -5.25 7.35 -15.51
CA SER A 291 -5.39 8.30 -14.41
C SER A 291 -5.04 7.68 -13.07
N SER A 292 -4.64 8.51 -12.12
CA SER A 292 -4.45 8.19 -10.71
C SER A 292 -5.19 9.22 -9.85
N SER A 293 -5.64 8.78 -8.68
CA SER A 293 -6.23 9.63 -7.63
C SER A 293 -7.49 10.43 -8.01
N LEU A 294 -8.19 10.06 -9.10
CA LEU A 294 -9.49 10.66 -9.40
C LEU A 294 -10.56 10.31 -8.35
N ASN A 295 -10.45 9.15 -7.74
CA ASN A 295 -11.36 8.69 -6.70
C ASN A 295 -11.23 9.46 -5.38
N ILE A 296 -10.15 10.21 -5.17
CA ILE A 296 -9.95 11.03 -3.97
C ILE A 296 -9.82 12.54 -4.25
N SER A 297 -9.39 12.93 -5.45
CA SER A 297 -9.38 14.31 -5.98
C SER A 297 -8.95 15.38 -4.96
N GLU A 298 -7.72 15.32 -4.44
CA GLU A 298 -7.25 16.16 -3.32
C GLU A 298 -7.25 17.66 -3.63
N GLN A 299 -6.90 18.03 -4.85
CA GLN A 299 -6.74 19.45 -5.25
C GLN A 299 -7.92 20.03 -6.05
N TYR A 300 -8.81 19.20 -6.54
CA TYR A 300 -9.97 19.63 -7.31
C TYR A 300 -11.19 18.83 -6.88
N GLU A 301 -12.16 19.49 -6.29
CA GLU A 301 -13.38 18.83 -5.81
C GLU A 301 -14.23 18.37 -6.99
N LEU A 302 -14.21 17.06 -7.24
CA LEU A 302 -15.10 16.38 -8.15
C LEU A 302 -16.16 15.63 -7.35
N ASP A 303 -17.41 15.69 -7.77
CA ASP A 303 -18.41 14.73 -7.33
C ASP A 303 -18.25 13.38 -8.06
N ASP A 304 -18.96 12.36 -7.62
CA ASP A 304 -18.86 11.00 -8.19
C ASP A 304 -19.20 10.96 -9.69
N GLN A 305 -20.16 11.76 -10.16
CA GLN A 305 -20.55 11.82 -11.57
C GLN A 305 -19.47 12.49 -12.42
N GLN A 306 -18.90 13.58 -11.91
CA GLN A 306 -17.83 14.31 -12.58
C GLN A 306 -16.56 13.44 -12.67
N ALA A 307 -16.18 12.77 -11.57
CA ALA A 307 -15.03 11.84 -11.55
C ALA A 307 -15.22 10.69 -12.54
N PHE A 308 -16.41 10.08 -12.58
CA PHE A 308 -16.75 9.02 -13.50
C PHE A 308 -16.76 9.49 -14.97
N ARG A 309 -17.37 10.62 -15.26
CA ARG A 309 -17.42 11.22 -16.61
C ARG A 309 -16.02 11.56 -17.11
N LEU A 310 -15.19 12.13 -16.25
CA LEU A 310 -13.80 12.45 -16.58
C LEU A 310 -12.99 11.19 -16.87
N ALA A 311 -13.07 10.18 -15.99
CA ALA A 311 -12.42 8.90 -16.18
C ALA A 311 -12.80 8.24 -17.51
N SER A 312 -14.10 8.15 -17.80
CA SER A 312 -14.64 7.62 -19.04
C SER A 312 -14.13 8.35 -20.27
N GLY A 313 -14.10 9.69 -20.21
CA GLY A 313 -13.59 10.52 -21.31
C GLY A 313 -12.10 10.34 -21.56
N ILE A 314 -11.29 10.20 -20.51
CA ILE A 314 -9.84 9.92 -20.63
C ILE A 314 -9.62 8.57 -21.32
N ILE A 315 -10.29 7.50 -20.87
CA ILE A 315 -10.21 6.17 -21.46
C ILE A 315 -10.58 6.22 -22.94
N GLY A 316 -11.71 6.84 -23.28
CA GLY A 316 -12.17 7.00 -24.66
C GLY A 316 -11.17 7.79 -25.53
N THR A 317 -10.57 8.85 -24.98
CA THR A 317 -9.55 9.65 -25.67
C THR A 317 -8.30 8.83 -25.97
N ILE A 318 -7.76 8.08 -25.00
CA ILE A 318 -6.61 7.20 -25.25
C ILE A 318 -6.93 6.18 -26.33
N ARG A 319 -8.08 5.53 -26.22
CA ARG A 319 -8.50 4.47 -27.16
C ARG A 319 -8.71 4.96 -28.58
N SER A 320 -9.10 6.22 -28.76
CA SER A 320 -9.25 6.83 -30.09
C SER A 320 -7.92 6.99 -30.83
N VAL A 321 -6.81 7.09 -30.10
CA VAL A 321 -5.46 7.33 -30.64
C VAL A 321 -4.60 6.05 -30.65
N ASP A 322 -4.61 5.29 -29.56
CA ASP A 322 -3.74 4.13 -29.37
C ASP A 322 -4.54 2.89 -28.94
N LYS A 323 -4.15 1.74 -29.50
CA LYS A 323 -4.76 0.44 -29.18
C LYS A 323 -4.05 -0.32 -28.06
N SER A 324 -2.97 0.20 -27.52
CA SER A 324 -2.24 -0.39 -26.40
C SER A 324 -3.17 -0.57 -25.19
N PRO A 325 -2.94 -1.59 -24.35
CA PRO A 325 -3.73 -1.80 -23.13
C PRO A 325 -3.78 -0.56 -22.25
N ILE A 326 -4.92 -0.37 -21.58
CA ILE A 326 -5.15 0.74 -20.66
C ILE A 326 -5.40 0.18 -19.27
N ILE A 327 -4.76 0.74 -18.25
CA ILE A 327 -5.15 0.59 -16.85
C ILE A 327 -5.71 1.91 -16.34
N PHE A 328 -6.47 1.81 -15.26
CA PHE A 328 -6.96 2.94 -14.49
C PHE A 328 -6.52 2.76 -13.05
N SER A 329 -5.74 3.69 -12.52
CA SER A 329 -5.19 3.60 -11.17
C SER A 329 -6.12 4.21 -10.13
N ILE A 330 -6.28 3.49 -9.03
CA ILE A 330 -7.08 3.85 -7.87
C ILE A 330 -6.14 4.10 -6.69
N ASN A 331 -6.25 5.25 -6.07
CA ASN A 331 -5.56 5.53 -4.83
C ASN A 331 -6.38 4.95 -3.66
N LEU A 332 -5.70 4.22 -2.78
CA LEU A 332 -6.30 3.62 -1.60
C LEU A 332 -5.98 4.50 -0.38
N PRO A 333 -6.96 5.23 0.16
CA PRO A 333 -6.77 6.06 1.34
C PRO A 333 -6.56 5.21 2.60
N ALA A 334 -6.37 5.86 3.75
CA ALA A 334 -5.97 5.27 5.02
C ALA A 334 -6.75 4.02 5.45
N ALA A 335 -8.00 3.88 5.05
CA ALA A 335 -8.87 2.73 5.32
C ALA A 335 -9.36 2.04 4.04
N GLU A 336 -8.67 2.15 2.94
CA GLU A 336 -8.89 1.62 1.58
C GLU A 336 -10.30 1.86 1.01
N TYR A 337 -11.32 1.82 1.85
CA TYR A 337 -12.73 1.94 1.47
C TYR A 337 -13.38 3.18 2.07
N MET A 338 -12.64 4.00 2.83
CA MET A 338 -13.19 5.25 3.34
C MET A 338 -13.62 6.15 2.21
N LYS A 339 -14.85 6.61 2.29
CA LYS A 339 -15.36 7.63 1.40
C LYS A 339 -14.71 8.95 1.75
N LYS A 340 -14.25 9.69 0.74
CA LYS A 340 -14.00 11.11 0.93
C LYS A 340 -15.33 11.81 1.26
N ALA A 341 -15.31 12.88 2.04
CA ALA A 341 -16.52 13.56 2.51
C ALA A 341 -17.54 13.90 1.39
N ASN A 342 -17.05 14.15 0.17
CA ASN A 342 -17.87 14.54 -0.99
C ASN A 342 -18.19 13.38 -1.95
N HIS A 343 -17.76 12.13 -1.63
CA HIS A 343 -18.01 10.97 -2.47
C HIS A 343 -19.02 10.03 -1.80
N SER A 344 -19.96 9.51 -2.58
CA SER A 344 -20.93 8.51 -2.15
C SER A 344 -20.48 7.07 -2.43
N ILE A 345 -19.48 6.90 -3.29
CA ILE A 345 -18.99 5.62 -3.79
C ILE A 345 -17.60 5.35 -3.21
N ASP A 346 -17.37 4.15 -2.70
CA ASP A 346 -16.04 3.70 -2.27
C ASP A 346 -15.13 3.39 -3.49
N PRO A 347 -13.79 3.31 -3.31
CA PRO A 347 -12.85 3.07 -4.40
C PRO A 347 -13.12 1.78 -5.20
N PHE A 348 -13.52 0.70 -4.54
CA PHE A 348 -13.82 -0.57 -5.20
C PHE A 348 -15.07 -0.48 -6.09
N ARG A 349 -16.15 0.13 -5.59
CA ARG A 349 -17.37 0.37 -6.36
C ARG A 349 -17.11 1.33 -7.52
N PHE A 350 -16.26 2.35 -7.33
CA PHE A 350 -15.87 3.26 -8.41
C PHE A 350 -15.17 2.49 -9.54
N ALA A 351 -14.16 1.68 -9.22
CA ALA A 351 -13.47 0.83 -10.20
C ALA A 351 -14.42 -0.14 -10.91
N ARG A 352 -15.30 -0.81 -10.14
CA ARG A 352 -16.31 -1.73 -10.69
C ARG A 352 -17.25 -1.04 -11.68
N SER A 353 -17.68 0.17 -11.37
CA SER A 353 -18.55 0.95 -12.27
C SER A 353 -17.85 1.33 -13.56
N LEU A 354 -16.58 1.70 -13.51
CA LEU A 354 -15.77 1.96 -14.70
C LEU A 354 -15.60 0.71 -15.57
N ILE A 355 -15.31 -0.44 -14.96
CA ILE A 355 -15.17 -1.71 -15.66
C ILE A 355 -16.49 -2.09 -16.34
N GLN A 356 -17.64 -1.91 -15.69
CA GLN A 356 -18.94 -2.23 -16.28
C GLN A 356 -19.21 -1.48 -17.60
N VAL A 357 -18.72 -0.25 -17.71
CA VAL A 357 -18.88 0.58 -18.93
C VAL A 357 -17.76 0.36 -19.94
N HIS A 358 -16.53 0.13 -19.48
CA HIS A 358 -15.32 0.09 -20.28
C HIS A 358 -14.61 -1.28 -20.22
N ASP A 359 -15.34 -2.38 -20.12
CA ASP A 359 -14.79 -3.72 -19.92
C ASP A 359 -13.74 -4.12 -20.99
N ARG A 360 -13.98 -3.73 -22.25
CA ARG A 360 -13.08 -4.05 -23.36
C ARG A 360 -11.89 -3.12 -23.46
N GLU A 361 -12.02 -1.90 -22.98
CA GLU A 361 -10.98 -0.88 -23.01
C GLU A 361 -10.00 -1.01 -21.85
N ILE A 362 -10.50 -1.34 -20.65
CA ILE A 362 -9.70 -1.48 -19.43
C ILE A 362 -9.12 -2.90 -19.37
N ALA A 363 -7.81 -3.00 -19.53
CA ALA A 363 -7.07 -4.26 -19.41
C ALA A 363 -6.74 -4.62 -17.95
N GLY A 364 -6.69 -3.64 -17.06
CA GLY A 364 -6.36 -3.85 -15.65
C GLY A 364 -6.65 -2.63 -14.78
N ILE A 365 -6.51 -2.83 -13.47
CA ILE A 365 -6.63 -1.78 -12.45
C ILE A 365 -5.26 -1.55 -11.81
N GLY A 366 -4.86 -0.30 -11.72
CA GLY A 366 -3.74 0.14 -10.91
C GLY A 366 -4.18 0.33 -9.46
N LEU A 367 -3.36 -0.09 -8.50
CA LEU A 367 -3.55 0.16 -7.08
C LEU A 367 -2.38 0.96 -6.55
N ASP A 368 -2.64 2.20 -6.12
CA ASP A 368 -1.63 3.05 -5.50
C ASP A 368 -1.59 2.76 -3.99
N LEU A 369 -0.65 1.93 -3.56
CA LEU A 369 -0.41 1.57 -2.17
C LEU A 369 0.73 2.42 -1.58
N ASN A 370 0.37 3.47 -0.86
CA ASN A 370 1.29 4.34 -0.14
C ASN A 370 1.30 3.94 1.34
N LEU A 371 2.03 2.87 1.67
CA LEU A 371 1.99 2.22 2.98
C LEU A 371 2.71 3.03 4.06
N HIS A 372 2.21 2.97 5.29
CA HIS A 372 2.77 3.61 6.49
C HIS A 372 2.64 5.14 6.55
N TYR A 373 1.79 5.73 5.73
CA TYR A 373 1.57 7.18 5.71
C TYR A 373 0.11 7.51 6.06
N TRP A 374 -0.10 8.48 6.91
CA TRP A 374 -1.42 8.98 7.25
C TRP A 374 -1.38 10.51 7.43
N PRO A 375 -2.37 11.28 6.97
CA PRO A 375 -3.65 10.84 6.38
C PRO A 375 -3.63 10.61 4.86
N HIS A 376 -2.52 10.83 4.16
CA HIS A 376 -2.44 10.85 2.70
C HIS A 376 -2.11 9.50 2.06
N GLY A 377 -1.87 8.48 2.87
CA GLY A 377 -1.55 7.13 2.42
C GLY A 377 -2.32 6.06 3.20
N THR A 378 -1.91 4.81 3.03
CA THR A 378 -2.49 3.64 3.65
C THR A 378 -1.84 3.38 5.01
N LEU A 379 -2.65 3.14 6.05
CA LEU A 379 -2.14 2.78 7.38
C LEU A 379 -1.30 1.49 7.33
N PRO A 380 -0.33 1.32 8.25
CA PRO A 380 0.50 0.12 8.32
C PRO A 380 -0.33 -1.14 8.52
N ARG A 381 -0.05 -2.18 7.73
CA ARG A 381 -0.75 -3.48 7.78
C ARG A 381 0.25 -4.63 7.79
N ASP A 382 -0.14 -5.77 8.36
CA ASP A 382 0.65 -6.98 8.23
C ASP A 382 0.48 -7.61 6.83
N LEU A 383 1.34 -8.57 6.50
CA LEU A 383 1.33 -9.23 5.19
C LEU A 383 0.05 -10.01 4.89
N ILE A 384 -0.61 -10.54 5.91
CA ILE A 384 -1.89 -11.26 5.73
C ILE A 384 -2.98 -10.26 5.31
N GLU A 385 -3.04 -9.08 5.92
CA GLU A 385 -4.01 -8.06 5.52
C GLU A 385 -3.74 -7.50 4.12
N ILE A 386 -2.46 -7.34 3.74
CA ILE A 386 -2.09 -6.98 2.37
C ILE A 386 -2.50 -8.07 1.39
N SER A 387 -2.28 -9.34 1.75
CA SER A 387 -2.75 -10.49 0.98
C SER A 387 -4.27 -10.45 0.77
N ASP A 388 -5.03 -10.17 1.84
CA ASP A 388 -6.48 -10.09 1.81
C ASP A 388 -6.98 -8.91 0.97
N LEU A 389 -6.30 -7.77 1.05
CA LEU A 389 -6.58 -6.61 0.21
C LEU A 389 -6.46 -6.96 -1.27
N ILE A 390 -5.36 -7.59 -1.69
CA ILE A 390 -5.16 -7.99 -3.09
C ILE A 390 -6.20 -9.02 -3.52
N ASP A 391 -6.52 -10.01 -2.67
CA ASP A 391 -7.54 -11.02 -2.96
C ASP A 391 -8.94 -10.39 -3.10
N HIS A 392 -9.24 -9.32 -2.35
CA HIS A 392 -10.48 -8.56 -2.51
C HIS A 392 -10.56 -7.88 -3.89
N TRP A 393 -9.49 -7.23 -4.35
CA TRP A 393 -9.46 -6.58 -5.66
C TRP A 393 -9.49 -7.59 -6.83
N GLN A 394 -9.13 -8.84 -6.59
CA GLN A 394 -9.27 -9.92 -7.59
C GLN A 394 -10.72 -10.17 -8.01
N PHE A 395 -11.72 -9.85 -7.17
CA PHE A 395 -13.13 -9.97 -7.54
C PHE A 395 -13.58 -9.07 -8.71
N LEU A 396 -12.76 -8.12 -9.14
CA LEU A 396 -12.99 -7.35 -10.35
C LEU A 396 -12.63 -8.12 -11.64
N GLU A 397 -12.01 -9.30 -11.53
CA GLU A 397 -11.59 -10.15 -12.67
C GLU A 397 -10.69 -9.42 -13.68
N LYS A 398 -9.93 -8.42 -13.21
CA LYS A 398 -8.96 -7.65 -13.98
C LYS A 398 -7.54 -7.85 -13.45
N SER A 399 -6.57 -7.74 -14.35
CA SER A 399 -5.16 -7.70 -13.97
C SER A 399 -4.88 -6.53 -13.04
N LEU A 400 -4.10 -6.76 -11.98
CA LEU A 400 -3.70 -5.71 -11.04
C LEU A 400 -2.27 -5.25 -11.33
N LEU A 401 -2.07 -3.95 -11.37
CA LEU A 401 -0.75 -3.32 -11.32
C LEU A 401 -0.63 -2.57 -9.99
N VAL A 402 0.28 -3.01 -9.12
CA VAL A 402 0.50 -2.37 -7.81
C VAL A 402 1.62 -1.34 -7.94
N ARG A 403 1.28 -0.08 -7.67
CA ARG A 403 2.23 1.01 -7.48
C ARG A 403 2.50 1.12 -5.98
N LEU A 404 3.74 0.86 -5.59
CA LEU A 404 4.11 0.71 -4.20
C LEU A 404 5.00 1.86 -3.75
N THR A 405 4.63 2.48 -2.64
CA THR A 405 5.42 3.46 -1.89
C THR A 405 5.42 3.04 -0.43
N ALA A 406 6.58 2.92 0.18
CA ALA A 406 6.72 2.62 1.61
C ALA A 406 8.02 3.24 2.14
N PRO A 407 8.09 3.62 3.42
CA PRO A 407 9.30 4.20 4.00
C PRO A 407 10.41 3.14 4.10
N LEU A 408 11.59 3.52 3.66
CA LEU A 408 12.82 2.71 3.73
C LEU A 408 13.78 3.21 4.82
N SER A 409 13.43 4.31 5.50
CA SER A 409 14.10 4.90 6.65
C SER A 409 13.08 5.67 7.50
N VAL A 410 13.47 6.04 8.72
CA VAL A 410 12.69 6.91 9.63
C VAL A 410 13.40 8.23 9.91
N ASP A 411 14.44 8.55 9.14
CA ASP A 411 15.18 9.79 9.24
C ASP A 411 14.31 11.01 8.84
N ASP A 412 14.74 12.20 9.23
CA ASP A 412 14.10 13.43 8.80
C ASP A 412 14.27 13.62 7.28
N ASP A 413 13.18 13.85 6.59
CA ASP A 413 13.15 14.08 5.15
C ASP A 413 12.55 15.46 4.84
N ALA A 414 13.46 16.42 4.67
CA ALA A 414 13.07 17.82 4.43
C ALA A 414 12.47 18.04 3.03
N SER A 415 12.73 17.15 2.07
CA SER A 415 12.25 17.26 0.69
C SER A 415 10.86 16.71 0.48
N ALA A 416 10.33 15.93 1.43
CA ALA A 416 8.99 15.37 1.37
C ALA A 416 7.92 16.44 1.62
N LEU A 417 6.85 16.44 0.82
CA LEU A 417 5.68 17.31 1.03
C LEU A 417 4.88 16.90 2.27
N PHE A 418 4.72 15.61 2.51
CA PHE A 418 3.97 15.06 3.64
C PHE A 418 4.90 14.62 4.79
N LYS A 419 5.75 15.52 5.27
CA LYS A 419 6.79 15.24 6.29
C LYS A 419 6.28 14.53 7.55
N ASP A 420 5.11 14.94 8.04
CA ASP A 420 4.52 14.45 9.29
C ASP A 420 3.61 13.22 9.11
N SER A 421 3.55 12.67 7.89
CA SER A 421 2.63 11.57 7.58
C SER A 421 3.11 10.19 8.07
N LEU A 422 4.40 10.05 8.43
CA LEU A 422 4.98 8.75 8.77
C LEU A 422 4.44 8.23 10.12
N VAL A 423 3.72 7.11 10.06
CA VAL A 423 3.06 6.50 11.24
C VAL A 423 4.06 5.97 12.27
N SER A 424 5.23 5.50 11.83
CA SER A 424 6.29 5.03 12.75
C SER A 424 6.84 6.11 13.67
N ASN A 425 6.61 7.40 13.36
CA ASN A 425 7.02 8.53 14.18
C ASN A 425 5.97 8.92 15.24
N TRP A 426 4.84 8.23 15.31
CA TRP A 426 3.82 8.50 16.32
C TRP A 426 4.27 8.04 17.70
N ARG A 427 3.99 8.85 18.71
CA ARG A 427 4.35 8.54 20.11
C ARG A 427 3.42 7.48 20.69
N TYR A 428 3.99 6.45 21.33
CA TYR A 428 3.27 5.43 22.11
C TYR A 428 4.17 4.85 23.21
N PRO A 429 3.62 4.14 24.22
CA PRO A 429 4.42 3.56 25.30
C PRO A 429 5.53 2.66 24.78
N GLY A 430 6.77 2.95 25.19
CA GLY A 430 7.95 2.19 24.73
C GLY A 430 8.50 2.63 23.36
N SER A 431 7.87 3.60 22.67
CA SER A 431 8.46 4.20 21.49
C SER A 431 9.72 4.97 21.87
N GLN A 432 10.88 4.45 21.53
CA GLN A 432 12.09 5.25 21.43
C GLN A 432 12.23 5.63 19.97
N VAL A 433 12.07 6.91 19.66
CA VAL A 433 12.37 7.45 18.34
C VAL A 433 13.88 7.32 18.15
N LYS A 434 14.32 6.16 17.68
CA LYS A 434 15.68 5.95 17.17
C LYS A 434 15.55 5.59 15.71
N ALA A 435 16.25 6.32 14.88
CA ALA A 435 16.42 6.03 13.46
C ALA A 435 16.74 4.55 13.25
N HIS A 436 15.89 3.87 12.48
CA HIS A 436 16.08 2.47 12.11
C HIS A 436 16.09 2.36 10.60
N VAL A 437 17.25 2.05 10.08
CA VAL A 437 17.43 1.69 8.67
C VAL A 437 16.92 0.26 8.46
N LEU A 438 16.22 0.02 7.37
CA LEU A 438 15.90 -1.33 6.91
C LEU A 438 17.20 -2.11 6.71
N ASP A 439 17.55 -2.98 7.65
CA ASP A 439 18.67 -3.89 7.48
C ASP A 439 18.17 -5.15 6.75
N VAL A 440 18.32 -5.13 5.45
CA VAL A 440 17.92 -6.24 4.56
C VAL A 440 18.81 -7.48 4.78
N ASN A 441 19.95 -7.32 5.43
CA ASN A 441 20.93 -8.39 5.59
C ASN A 441 20.64 -9.32 6.79
N GLN A 442 19.76 -8.93 7.72
CA GLN A 442 19.46 -9.75 8.91
C GLN A 442 18.33 -10.77 8.75
N ASP A 443 17.50 -10.65 7.69
CA ASP A 443 16.36 -11.54 7.45
C ASP A 443 16.59 -12.53 6.28
N THR A 444 17.81 -12.71 5.84
CA THR A 444 18.13 -13.80 4.90
C THR A 444 18.23 -15.10 5.68
N ASP A 445 17.08 -15.70 5.97
CA ASP A 445 17.00 -17.13 6.25
C ASP A 445 17.51 -17.86 4.99
N PRO A 446 18.60 -18.64 5.07
CA PRO A 446 19.16 -19.36 3.91
C PRO A 446 18.12 -20.28 3.23
N ASP A 447 17.14 -20.75 3.99
CA ASP A 447 16.07 -21.62 3.51
C ASP A 447 15.03 -20.89 2.62
N LEU A 448 14.96 -19.55 2.65
CA LEU A 448 14.10 -18.77 1.76
C LEU A 448 14.59 -18.76 0.31
N PHE A 449 15.88 -19.02 0.06
CA PHE A 449 16.49 -18.96 -1.27
C PHE A 449 17.03 -20.30 -1.79
N GLY A 450 16.94 -21.39 -1.03
CA GLY A 450 17.25 -22.76 -1.49
C GLY A 450 18.66 -22.97 -2.07
N THR A 451 19.65 -22.16 -1.73
CA THR A 451 21.03 -22.33 -2.20
C THR A 451 22.03 -22.14 -1.06
N HIS A 452 22.88 -23.15 -0.86
CA HIS A 452 24.07 -23.09 -0.02
C HIS A 452 24.92 -21.86 -0.38
N MET A 453 25.10 -20.95 0.57
CA MET A 453 26.12 -19.91 0.49
C MET A 453 27.23 -20.24 1.48
N ASP A 454 28.48 -20.14 1.00
CA ASP A 454 29.70 -20.32 1.76
C ASP A 454 29.78 -19.36 2.97
N GLU A 455 30.11 -19.97 4.12
CA GLU A 455 30.42 -19.31 5.38
C GLU A 455 31.72 -18.50 5.25
N THR A 456 31.62 -17.21 5.01
CA THR A 456 32.67 -16.26 5.47
C THR A 456 32.18 -14.81 5.35
N THR A 457 31.51 -14.32 6.36
CA THR A 457 31.64 -12.93 6.86
C THR A 457 30.82 -12.78 8.15
N SER A 458 31.51 -12.93 9.28
CA SER A 458 30.97 -12.56 10.59
C SER A 458 30.93 -11.03 10.70
N LEU A 459 29.75 -10.44 10.66
CA LEU A 459 29.51 -9.04 11.05
C LEU A 459 28.59 -9.01 12.27
N THR A 460 29.08 -8.37 13.29
CA THR A 460 28.49 -8.16 14.62
C THR A 460 27.05 -7.66 14.57
N THR A 461 26.16 -8.47 15.12
CA THR A 461 24.72 -8.23 15.23
C THR A 461 24.38 -7.13 16.23
N SER A 462 23.94 -5.97 15.76
CA SER A 462 23.05 -5.10 16.52
C SER A 462 21.61 -5.32 16.01
N ARG A 463 20.70 -5.75 16.90
CA ARG A 463 19.29 -5.92 16.59
C ARG A 463 18.68 -4.58 16.15
N SER A 464 18.55 -4.39 14.85
CA SER A 464 17.84 -3.28 14.22
C SER A 464 16.34 -3.61 14.17
N LYS A 465 15.49 -2.72 14.68
CA LYS A 465 14.03 -2.84 14.54
C LYS A 465 13.65 -2.48 13.12
N THR A 466 13.12 -3.42 12.37
CA THR A 466 12.67 -3.22 10.99
C THR A 466 11.26 -2.64 10.94
N LEU A 467 11.00 -1.75 9.96
CA LEU A 467 9.63 -1.32 9.63
C LEU A 467 8.84 -2.49 9.04
N PRO A 468 7.61 -2.78 9.50
CA PRO A 468 6.80 -3.84 8.90
C PRO A 468 5.91 -3.30 7.75
N PRO A 469 5.59 -4.14 6.78
CA PRO A 469 6.35 -5.34 6.42
C PRO A 469 7.66 -4.97 5.75
N ASN A 470 8.68 -5.82 5.90
CA ASN A 470 9.95 -5.68 5.19
C ASN A 470 9.68 -5.58 3.67
N GLY A 471 10.39 -4.65 2.99
CA GLY A 471 10.16 -4.41 1.55
C GLY A 471 10.33 -5.65 0.68
N LEU A 472 11.25 -6.56 1.03
CA LEU A 472 11.43 -7.84 0.34
C LEU A 472 10.19 -8.74 0.52
N GLU A 473 9.71 -8.95 1.75
CA GLU A 473 8.55 -9.79 2.04
C GLU A 473 7.29 -9.25 1.36
N LEU A 474 7.16 -7.93 1.30
CA LEU A 474 6.05 -7.26 0.62
C LEU A 474 6.08 -7.52 -0.90
N LEU A 475 7.24 -7.35 -1.54
CA LEU A 475 7.39 -7.63 -2.97
C LEU A 475 7.13 -9.11 -3.29
N GLN A 476 7.61 -10.02 -2.47
CA GLN A 476 7.36 -11.45 -2.63
C GLN A 476 5.88 -11.80 -2.42
N MET A 477 5.21 -11.20 -1.42
CA MET A 477 3.77 -11.39 -1.19
C MET A 477 2.96 -10.92 -2.40
N LEU A 478 3.29 -9.79 -3.00
CA LEU A 478 2.63 -9.32 -4.21
C LEU A 478 2.88 -10.24 -5.40
N LEU A 479 4.11 -10.74 -5.57
CA LEU A 479 4.46 -11.70 -6.63
C LEU A 479 3.75 -13.06 -6.47
N CYS A 480 3.39 -13.45 -5.25
CA CYS A 480 2.60 -14.67 -5.02
C CYS A 480 1.21 -14.61 -5.63
N LYS A 481 0.64 -13.42 -5.83
CA LYS A 481 -0.74 -13.24 -6.24
C LYS A 481 -0.88 -13.37 -7.75
N PRO A 482 -1.63 -14.38 -8.27
CA PRO A 482 -1.82 -14.55 -9.72
C PRO A 482 -2.49 -13.35 -10.38
N SER A 483 -3.33 -12.60 -9.65
CA SER A 483 -3.97 -11.39 -10.15
C SER A 483 -3.01 -10.21 -10.34
N VAL A 484 -1.84 -10.22 -9.69
CA VAL A 484 -0.84 -9.16 -9.78
C VAL A 484 0.05 -9.38 -11.02
N HIS A 485 -0.20 -8.58 -12.05
CA HIS A 485 0.55 -8.61 -13.31
C HIS A 485 1.60 -7.51 -13.41
N GLY A 486 1.66 -6.61 -12.43
CA GLY A 486 2.68 -5.57 -12.36
C GLY A 486 2.93 -5.08 -10.95
N ILE A 487 4.20 -4.81 -10.64
CA ILE A 487 4.65 -4.19 -9.39
C ILE A 487 5.65 -3.10 -9.77
N ILE A 488 5.33 -1.86 -9.43
CA ILE A 488 6.16 -0.69 -9.69
C ILE A 488 6.46 0.03 -8.38
N TRP A 489 7.72 0.15 -8.03
CA TRP A 489 8.14 1.04 -6.95
C TRP A 489 8.05 2.49 -7.41
N SER A 490 7.24 3.30 -6.73
CA SER A 490 6.82 4.61 -7.25
C SER A 490 7.82 5.74 -7.04
N GLN A 491 8.75 5.61 -6.08
CA GLN A 491 9.72 6.64 -5.74
C GLN A 491 11.16 6.13 -5.93
N THR A 492 11.88 6.72 -6.87
CA THR A 492 13.25 6.31 -7.14
C THR A 492 14.27 6.97 -6.21
N GLU A 493 14.12 8.25 -5.90
CA GLU A 493 15.12 9.01 -5.13
C GLU A 493 14.43 10.06 -4.24
N ASP A 494 15.11 10.45 -3.14
CA ASP A 494 14.61 11.42 -2.17
C ASP A 494 15.37 12.76 -2.26
N SER A 495 16.26 12.96 -3.23
CA SER A 495 17.06 14.19 -3.36
C SER A 495 16.29 15.37 -3.96
N SER A 496 15.17 15.12 -4.64
CA SER A 496 14.25 16.13 -5.16
C SER A 496 12.95 16.17 -4.37
N GLU A 497 12.11 17.18 -4.62
CA GLU A 497 10.78 17.27 -4.02
C GLU A 497 9.93 16.05 -4.38
N HIS A 498 9.36 15.41 -3.36
CA HIS A 498 8.53 14.22 -3.49
C HIS A 498 7.40 14.21 -2.44
N LEU A 499 6.46 13.26 -2.54
CA LEU A 499 5.25 13.27 -1.69
C LEU A 499 5.51 12.70 -0.30
N PHE A 500 6.05 11.47 -0.24
CA PHE A 500 6.11 10.68 1.00
C PHE A 500 7.55 10.54 1.49
N PRO A 501 7.82 10.80 2.78
CA PRO A 501 9.18 10.78 3.30
C PRO A 501 9.83 9.39 3.20
N ASN A 502 11.13 9.40 2.88
CA ASN A 502 11.99 8.23 2.92
C ASN A 502 11.55 7.05 2.03
N SER A 503 10.82 7.27 0.96
CA SER A 503 10.32 6.21 0.08
C SER A 503 11.20 5.93 -1.14
N GLY A 504 12.22 6.75 -1.40
CA GLY A 504 13.14 6.59 -2.51
C GLY A 504 14.04 5.36 -2.37
N LEU A 505 14.35 4.71 -3.48
CA LEU A 505 15.37 3.66 -3.55
C LEU A 505 16.78 4.21 -3.32
N TYR A 506 16.94 5.52 -3.51
CA TYR A 506 18.15 6.29 -3.21
C TYR A 506 17.80 7.38 -2.19
N ALA A 507 18.61 7.49 -1.15
CA ALA A 507 18.46 8.49 -0.11
C ALA A 507 18.77 9.91 -0.62
N MET A 508 18.56 10.94 0.22
CA MET A 508 18.84 12.34 -0.12
C MET A 508 20.29 12.58 -0.57
N ASP A 509 21.23 11.85 -0.01
CA ASP A 509 22.66 11.88 -0.39
C ASP A 509 22.98 11.03 -1.62
N THR A 510 21.97 10.52 -2.30
CA THR A 510 22.04 9.62 -3.47
C THR A 510 22.65 8.24 -3.18
N ASN A 511 22.82 7.85 -1.92
CA ASN A 511 23.22 6.51 -1.56
C ASN A 511 22.11 5.50 -1.85
N ARG A 512 22.49 4.36 -2.43
CA ARG A 512 21.58 3.26 -2.77
C ARG A 512 21.09 2.56 -1.52
N ARG A 513 19.79 2.40 -1.39
CA ARG A 513 19.18 1.62 -0.30
C ARG A 513 19.18 0.11 -0.61
N PRO A 514 19.23 -0.75 0.43
CA PRO A 514 19.32 -2.21 0.26
C PRO A 514 18.21 -2.84 -0.56
N LEU A 515 17.02 -2.22 -0.62
CA LEU A 515 15.88 -2.73 -1.40
C LEU A 515 16.20 -2.91 -2.90
N VAL A 516 17.10 -2.11 -3.47
CA VAL A 516 17.52 -2.25 -4.88
C VAL A 516 18.17 -3.62 -5.11
N GLU A 517 19.02 -4.06 -4.18
CA GLU A 517 19.65 -5.37 -4.25
C GLU A 517 18.61 -6.51 -4.12
N CYS A 518 17.61 -6.33 -3.26
CA CYS A 518 16.50 -7.28 -3.15
C CYS A 518 15.68 -7.36 -4.44
N MET A 519 15.39 -6.22 -5.07
CA MET A 519 14.71 -6.19 -6.36
C MET A 519 15.52 -6.90 -7.44
N HIS A 520 16.83 -6.72 -7.46
CA HIS A 520 17.72 -7.43 -8.39
C HIS A 520 17.64 -8.97 -8.20
N ARG A 521 17.74 -9.45 -6.95
CA ARG A 521 17.61 -10.89 -6.64
C ARG A 521 16.23 -11.45 -7.02
N ILE A 522 15.15 -10.73 -6.71
CA ILE A 522 13.79 -11.09 -7.10
C ILE A 522 13.69 -11.23 -8.61
N ARG A 523 14.21 -10.26 -9.37
CA ARG A 523 14.19 -10.30 -10.82
C ARG A 523 14.95 -11.52 -11.36
N GLN A 524 16.15 -11.76 -10.87
CA GLN A 524 16.95 -12.91 -11.32
C GLN A 524 16.27 -14.24 -11.00
N GLN A 525 15.63 -14.35 -9.86
CA GLN A 525 15.08 -15.62 -9.39
C GLN A 525 13.68 -15.89 -9.95
N TYR A 526 12.81 -14.90 -10.01
CA TYR A 526 11.38 -15.13 -10.25
C TYR A 526 10.83 -14.49 -11.53
N VAL A 527 11.44 -13.44 -12.07
CA VAL A 527 10.85 -12.63 -13.15
C VAL A 527 11.71 -12.66 -14.42
N ILE A 528 11.05 -12.63 -15.60
CA ILE A 528 11.74 -12.62 -16.92
C ILE A 528 12.55 -11.34 -17.09
#